data_9c569160e24f9c4c931f7363708a89be
#
_entry.id   9c569160e24f9c4c931f7363708a89be
#
_cell.length_a   1.000
_cell.length_b   1.000
_cell.length_c   1.000
_cell.angle_alpha   90.00
_cell.angle_beta   90.00
_cell.angle_gamma   90.00
#
_symmetry.space_group_name_H-M   'P 1'
#
loop_
_entity.id
_entity.type
_entity.pdbx_description
1 polymer ?
#
loop_
_entity_poly.entity_id
_entity_poly.type
_entity_poly.pdbx_seq_one_letter_code
_entity_poly.pdbx_strand_id
1 'polypeptide(L)'
;MKGAKNFKIEIIFSGFGGQGILFAGNLFALAGVLAGYHATFLPVYGPEMRGGTCNCTTILSQTEIASPVVKEPDVLVLLNLPSYLKFIPRLKRKGIAILNSDLIPEEVILKDERLNQGKRLIKVPMNSLSENIGYPQLANMVAVGALWTILKPFDKKYVEEALKEMLKGGKERLLAPNLEAFNSGINYLANL
;
A
#
# COMPACT_ATOMS: atom_id res chain seq x y z
N MET A 1 -2.31 -11.06 33.66
CA MET A 1 -1.72 -11.07 32.31
C MET A 1 -2.53 -10.11 31.44
N LYS A 2 -2.00 -8.95 31.09
CA LYS A 2 -2.65 -8.03 30.15
C LYS A 2 -2.60 -8.68 28.76
N GLY A 3 -3.74 -9.03 28.20
CA GLY A 3 -3.84 -9.67 26.89
C GLY A 3 -3.15 -8.81 25.83
N ALA A 4 -2.15 -9.38 25.17
CA ALA A 4 -1.56 -8.78 23.98
C ALA A 4 -2.72 -8.54 22.99
N LYS A 5 -2.95 -7.29 22.58
CA LYS A 5 -3.91 -7.00 21.51
C LYS A 5 -3.46 -7.80 20.28
N ASN A 6 -4.28 -8.75 19.85
CA ASN A 6 -4.02 -9.48 18.62
C ASN A 6 -3.85 -8.47 17.48
N PHE A 7 -2.69 -8.51 16.82
CA PHE A 7 -2.42 -7.64 15.67
C PHE A 7 -3.41 -7.96 14.55
N LYS A 8 -4.10 -6.91 14.09
CA LYS A 8 -4.91 -6.95 12.86
C LYS A 8 -4.77 -5.59 12.19
N ILE A 9 -4.56 -5.57 10.88
CA ILE A 9 -4.48 -4.35 10.07
C ILE A 9 -5.26 -4.50 8.78
N GLU A 10 -6.03 -3.48 8.43
CA GLU A 10 -6.91 -3.42 7.27
C GLU A 10 -6.42 -2.30 6.34
N ILE A 11 -6.02 -2.67 5.12
CA ILE A 11 -5.36 -1.77 4.17
C ILE A 11 -6.15 -1.72 2.87
N ILE A 12 -6.37 -0.53 2.33
CA ILE A 12 -6.86 -0.34 0.95
C ILE A 12 -5.73 0.29 0.13
N PHE A 13 -5.40 -0.36 -0.98
CA PHE A 13 -4.56 0.20 -2.03
C PHE A 13 -5.46 0.72 -3.14
N SER A 14 -5.21 1.93 -3.65
CA SER A 14 -6.00 2.49 -4.76
C SER A 14 -5.16 3.40 -5.67
N GLY A 15 -5.45 3.32 -6.97
CA GLY A 15 -4.80 4.08 -8.03
C GLY A 15 -5.52 3.87 -9.36
N PHE A 16 -4.91 4.23 -10.48
CA PHE A 16 -5.42 3.92 -11.80
C PHE A 16 -5.10 2.47 -12.22
N GLY A 17 -5.89 1.94 -13.14
CA GLY A 17 -5.53 0.72 -13.86
C GLY A 17 -4.15 0.89 -14.53
N GLY A 18 -3.29 -0.13 -14.39
CA GLY A 18 -1.89 -0.07 -14.88
C GLY A 18 -0.85 0.42 -13.86
N GLN A 19 -1.24 1.07 -12.76
CA GLN A 19 -0.31 1.49 -11.70
C GLN A 19 0.15 0.36 -10.76
N GLY A 20 -0.17 -0.91 -11.05
CA GLY A 20 0.29 -2.06 -10.25
C GLY A 20 -0.34 -2.18 -8.87
N ILE A 21 -1.53 -1.60 -8.65
CA ILE A 21 -2.26 -1.60 -7.36
C ILE A 21 -2.54 -3.01 -6.87
N LEU A 22 -3.06 -3.87 -7.74
CA LEU A 22 -3.38 -5.25 -7.38
C LEU A 22 -2.12 -6.07 -7.08
N PHE A 23 -1.03 -5.79 -7.80
CA PHE A 23 0.27 -6.42 -7.52
C PHE A 23 0.78 -6.03 -6.13
N ALA A 24 0.75 -4.75 -5.77
CA ALA A 24 1.19 -4.26 -4.46
C ALA A 24 0.39 -4.87 -3.30
N GLY A 25 -0.94 -4.89 -3.41
CA GLY A 25 -1.80 -5.47 -2.37
C GLY A 25 -1.62 -6.98 -2.23
N ASN A 26 -1.49 -7.72 -3.35
CA ASN A 26 -1.24 -9.17 -3.33
C ASN A 26 0.14 -9.49 -2.74
N LEU A 27 1.17 -8.73 -3.15
CA LEU A 27 2.52 -8.87 -2.61
C LEU A 27 2.55 -8.72 -1.09
N PHE A 28 1.87 -7.69 -0.57
CA PHE A 28 1.85 -7.42 0.87
C PHE A 28 1.09 -8.51 1.64
N ALA A 29 0.00 -9.05 1.05
CA ALA A 29 -0.73 -10.18 1.61
C ALA A 29 0.13 -11.45 1.63
N LEU A 30 0.81 -11.79 0.52
CA LEU A 30 1.67 -12.97 0.41
C LEU A 30 2.85 -12.89 1.38
N ALA A 31 3.51 -11.72 1.48
CA ALA A 31 4.58 -11.52 2.46
C ALA A 31 4.10 -11.73 3.90
N GLY A 32 2.87 -11.30 4.20
CA GLY A 32 2.23 -11.57 5.50
C GLY A 32 2.01 -13.07 5.75
N VAL A 33 1.54 -13.81 4.75
CA VAL A 33 1.36 -15.28 4.85
C VAL A 33 2.69 -15.96 5.10
N LEU A 34 3.75 -15.60 4.36
CA LEU A 34 5.09 -16.15 4.54
C LEU A 34 5.65 -15.83 5.94
N ALA A 35 5.25 -14.71 6.52
CA ALA A 35 5.59 -14.32 7.89
C ALA A 35 4.72 -14.96 8.97
N GLY A 36 3.77 -15.83 8.61
CA GLY A 36 2.92 -16.57 9.54
C GLY A 36 1.62 -15.86 9.96
N TYR A 37 1.21 -14.79 9.25
CA TYR A 37 -0.10 -14.14 9.45
C TYR A 37 -1.20 -14.86 8.67
N HIS A 38 -2.43 -14.79 9.18
CA HIS A 38 -3.62 -14.92 8.33
C HIS A 38 -3.73 -13.68 7.44
N ALA A 39 -3.96 -13.89 6.16
CA ALA A 39 -4.10 -12.77 5.22
C ALA A 39 -5.29 -12.97 4.28
N THR A 40 -5.91 -11.87 3.88
CA THR A 40 -6.87 -11.84 2.77
C THR A 40 -6.44 -10.79 1.77
N PHE A 41 -6.66 -11.10 0.49
CA PHE A 41 -6.51 -10.17 -0.62
C PHE A 41 -7.80 -10.17 -1.43
N LEU A 42 -8.48 -9.02 -1.50
CA LEU A 42 -9.74 -8.85 -2.21
C LEU A 42 -9.57 -7.76 -3.29
N PRO A 43 -9.32 -8.14 -4.55
CA PRO A 43 -9.33 -7.18 -5.65
C PRO A 43 -10.75 -6.75 -5.98
N VAL A 44 -10.95 -5.48 -6.31
CA VAL A 44 -12.23 -4.94 -6.77
C VAL A 44 -12.11 -4.61 -8.26
N TYR A 45 -12.83 -5.38 -9.06
CA TYR A 45 -12.97 -5.17 -10.49
C TYR A 45 -14.30 -4.45 -10.75
N GLY A 46 -14.23 -3.22 -11.25
CA GLY A 46 -15.41 -2.46 -11.63
C GLY A 46 -15.39 -2.08 -13.11
N PRO A 47 -16.55 -1.74 -13.72
CA PRO A 47 -16.62 -1.24 -15.09
C PRO A 47 -15.82 0.05 -15.31
N GLU A 48 -15.41 0.71 -14.22
CA GLU A 48 -14.60 1.92 -14.19
C GLU A 48 -13.10 1.70 -14.55
N MET A 49 -12.68 0.49 -14.95
CA MET A 49 -11.27 0.19 -15.23
C MET A 49 -10.67 0.97 -16.42
N ARG A 50 -11.50 1.60 -17.25
CA ARG A 50 -11.05 2.54 -18.29
C ARG A 50 -11.24 3.97 -17.79
N GLY A 51 -10.23 4.49 -17.04
CA GLY A 51 -10.24 5.84 -16.48
C GLY A 51 -10.76 5.96 -15.04
N GLY A 52 -11.19 4.85 -14.40
CA GLY A 52 -11.63 4.81 -13.01
C GLY A 52 -10.57 4.31 -12.02
N THR A 53 -10.89 4.34 -10.73
CA THR A 53 -10.00 3.88 -9.67
C THR A 53 -9.98 2.35 -9.58
N CYS A 54 -8.81 1.74 -9.80
CA CYS A 54 -8.54 0.35 -9.43
C CYS A 54 -8.24 0.29 -7.93
N ASN A 55 -8.77 -0.70 -7.21
CA ASN A 55 -8.44 -0.84 -5.80
C ASN A 55 -8.44 -2.30 -5.36
N CYS A 56 -7.75 -2.57 -4.26
CA CYS A 56 -7.83 -3.84 -3.56
C CYS A 56 -7.72 -3.62 -2.05
N THR A 57 -8.24 -4.60 -1.32
CA THR A 57 -8.14 -4.65 0.14
C THR A 57 -7.20 -5.77 0.55
N THR A 58 -6.30 -5.49 1.48
CA THR A 58 -5.44 -6.47 2.14
C THR A 58 -5.66 -6.41 3.64
N ILE A 59 -5.91 -7.55 4.27
CA ILE A 59 -5.98 -7.68 5.72
C ILE A 59 -4.86 -8.62 6.16
N LEU A 60 -4.10 -8.23 7.19
CA LEU A 60 -3.19 -9.11 7.92
C LEU A 60 -3.68 -9.25 9.36
N SER A 61 -3.67 -10.47 9.90
CA SER A 61 -4.13 -10.75 11.25
C SER A 61 -3.36 -11.91 11.87
N GLN A 62 -3.14 -11.85 13.18
CA GLN A 62 -2.64 -13.01 13.96
C GLN A 62 -3.71 -14.07 14.24
N THR A 63 -4.97 -13.75 14.00
CA THR A 63 -6.11 -14.65 14.16
C THR A 63 -6.88 -14.77 12.86
N GLU A 64 -7.76 -15.75 12.75
CA GLU A 64 -8.62 -15.94 11.59
C GLU A 64 -9.41 -14.69 11.22
N ILE A 65 -9.56 -14.46 9.91
CA ILE A 65 -10.25 -13.30 9.33
C ILE A 65 -11.64 -13.75 8.89
N ALA A 66 -12.65 -13.35 9.65
CA ALA A 66 -14.05 -13.75 9.38
C ALA A 66 -14.63 -13.11 8.09
N SER A 67 -14.11 -11.96 7.65
CA SER A 67 -14.57 -11.28 6.43
C SER A 67 -13.43 -10.51 5.77
N PRO A 68 -13.27 -10.62 4.44
CA PRO A 68 -12.30 -9.82 3.69
C PRO A 68 -12.79 -8.39 3.39
N VAL A 69 -14.05 -8.08 3.71
CA VAL A 69 -14.66 -6.77 3.40
C VAL A 69 -14.27 -5.74 4.44
N VAL A 70 -13.63 -4.66 3.99
CA VAL A 70 -13.22 -3.53 4.82
C VAL A 70 -14.07 -2.32 4.49
N LYS A 71 -14.81 -1.81 5.48
CA LYS A 71 -15.59 -0.57 5.38
C LYS A 71 -14.74 0.64 5.71
N GLU A 72 -14.04 0.61 6.84
CA GLU A 72 -13.17 1.66 7.36
C GLU A 72 -11.77 1.09 7.54
N PRO A 73 -10.81 1.36 6.62
CA PRO A 73 -9.45 0.85 6.72
C PRO A 73 -8.65 1.54 7.82
N ASP A 74 -7.66 0.83 8.36
CA ASP A 74 -6.62 1.39 9.22
C ASP A 74 -5.61 2.19 8.40
N VAL A 75 -5.33 1.72 7.17
CA VAL A 75 -4.35 2.35 6.28
C VAL A 75 -4.90 2.46 4.87
N LEU A 76 -4.62 3.60 4.25
CA LEU A 76 -4.82 3.85 2.82
C LEU A 76 -3.46 4.04 2.14
N VAL A 77 -3.29 3.43 0.97
CA VAL A 77 -2.18 3.67 0.04
C VAL A 77 -2.78 4.19 -1.25
N LEU A 78 -2.63 5.50 -1.49
CA LEU A 78 -3.35 6.23 -2.54
C LEU A 78 -2.35 6.81 -3.56
N LEU A 79 -2.45 6.34 -4.81
CA LEU A 79 -1.48 6.69 -5.84
C LEU A 79 -1.92 7.87 -6.72
N ASN A 80 -3.17 8.35 -6.61
CA ASN A 80 -3.67 9.46 -7.41
C ASN A 80 -4.83 10.21 -6.75
N LEU A 81 -5.15 11.38 -7.28
CA LEU A 81 -6.20 12.26 -6.74
C LEU A 81 -7.60 11.62 -6.72
N PRO A 82 -8.11 10.94 -7.78
CA PRO A 82 -9.42 10.30 -7.71
C PRO A 82 -9.51 9.26 -6.59
N SER A 83 -8.44 8.49 -6.36
CA SER A 83 -8.36 7.54 -5.25
C SER A 83 -8.39 8.24 -3.90
N TYR A 84 -7.69 9.37 -3.75
CA TYR A 84 -7.73 10.20 -2.55
C TYR A 84 -9.16 10.66 -2.24
N LEU A 85 -9.84 11.27 -3.22
CA LEU A 85 -11.19 11.80 -3.05
C LEU A 85 -12.19 10.70 -2.67
N LYS A 86 -12.05 9.49 -3.26
CA LYS A 86 -12.93 8.35 -3.04
C LYS A 86 -12.74 7.69 -1.68
N PHE A 87 -11.48 7.51 -1.23
CA PHE A 87 -11.18 6.65 -0.08
C PHE A 87 -10.85 7.40 1.20
N ILE A 88 -10.39 8.65 1.16
CA ILE A 88 -10.07 9.40 2.39
C ILE A 88 -11.24 9.52 3.37
N PRO A 89 -12.53 9.63 2.91
CA PRO A 89 -13.67 9.65 3.82
C PRO A 89 -13.85 8.37 4.63
N ARG A 90 -13.32 7.25 4.11
CA ARG A 90 -13.45 5.92 4.72
C ARG A 90 -12.36 5.61 5.74
N LEU A 91 -11.29 6.40 5.78
CA LEU A 91 -10.17 6.17 6.69
C LEU A 91 -10.62 6.33 8.14
N LYS A 92 -10.31 5.34 8.99
CA LYS A 92 -10.54 5.39 10.44
C LYS A 92 -10.02 6.69 11.04
N ARG A 93 -10.65 7.18 12.11
CA ARG A 93 -10.32 8.42 12.81
C ARG A 93 -8.88 8.46 13.29
N LYS A 94 -8.07 7.63 13.42
CA LYS A 94 -6.63 7.65 13.73
C LYS A 94 -5.84 6.86 12.69
N GLY A 95 -6.45 6.67 11.52
CA GLY A 95 -5.85 5.92 10.45
C GLY A 95 -4.72 6.67 9.75
N ILE A 96 -3.97 5.94 8.95
CA ILE A 96 -2.80 6.43 8.22
C ILE A 96 -3.13 6.45 6.73
N ALA A 97 -2.87 7.56 6.05
CA ALA A 97 -2.90 7.62 4.59
C ALA A 97 -1.49 7.90 4.05
N ILE A 98 -1.00 6.99 3.21
CA ILE A 98 0.23 7.13 2.44
C ILE A 98 -0.17 7.63 1.06
N LEU A 99 0.27 8.82 0.71
CA LEU A 99 -0.17 9.57 -0.46
C LEU A 99 0.97 9.77 -1.43
N ASN A 100 0.71 9.53 -2.71
CA ASN A 100 1.64 9.90 -3.77
C ASN A 100 1.62 11.41 -3.99
N SER A 101 2.62 12.13 -3.49
CA SER A 101 2.69 13.59 -3.58
C SER A 101 2.94 14.11 -4.99
N ASP A 102 3.38 13.27 -5.92
CA ASP A 102 3.54 13.67 -7.32
C ASP A 102 2.19 13.81 -8.06
N LEU A 103 1.16 13.08 -7.60
CA LEU A 103 -0.15 13.00 -8.28
C LEU A 103 -1.34 13.46 -7.42
N ILE A 104 -1.10 13.82 -6.16
CA ILE A 104 -2.12 14.36 -5.25
C ILE A 104 -1.67 15.76 -4.83
N PRO A 105 -2.29 16.83 -5.37
CA PRO A 105 -1.86 18.20 -5.11
C PRO A 105 -1.98 18.59 -3.63
N GLU A 106 -0.99 19.31 -3.12
CA GLU A 106 -0.94 19.70 -1.72
C GLU A 106 -2.09 20.65 -1.33
N GLU A 107 -2.51 21.52 -2.23
CA GLU A 107 -3.63 22.44 -2.00
C GLU A 107 -4.97 21.71 -1.78
N VAL A 108 -5.14 20.51 -2.35
CA VAL A 108 -6.32 19.66 -2.09
C VAL A 108 -6.25 19.07 -0.69
N ILE A 109 -5.06 18.62 -0.26
CA ILE A 109 -4.85 18.05 1.06
C ILE A 109 -5.06 19.12 2.14
N LEU A 110 -4.48 20.30 1.97
CA LEU A 110 -4.55 21.39 2.96
C LEU A 110 -5.98 21.92 3.18
N LYS A 111 -6.84 21.84 2.17
CA LYS A 111 -8.25 22.27 2.24
C LYS A 111 -9.21 21.18 2.73
N ASP A 112 -8.71 19.96 2.97
CA ASP A 112 -9.57 18.83 3.31
C ASP A 112 -9.86 18.76 4.81
N GLU A 113 -10.98 19.32 5.22
CA GLU A 113 -11.46 19.33 6.64
C GLU A 113 -11.65 17.91 7.21
N ARG A 114 -11.81 16.89 6.37
CA ARG A 114 -11.94 15.48 6.78
C ARG A 114 -10.68 14.95 7.47
N LEU A 115 -9.55 15.64 7.31
CA LEU A 115 -8.26 15.31 7.91
C LEU A 115 -8.13 15.77 9.36
N ASN A 116 -8.95 16.74 9.78
CA ASN A 116 -8.91 17.34 11.13
C ASN A 116 -9.26 16.37 12.28
N GLN A 117 -9.55 15.10 11.97
CA GLN A 117 -9.95 14.07 12.93
C GLN A 117 -8.77 13.24 13.48
N GLY A 118 -7.54 13.74 13.43
CA GLY A 118 -6.35 13.04 13.92
C GLY A 118 -5.83 11.94 12.97
N LYS A 119 -6.17 12.00 11.69
CA LYS A 119 -5.61 11.15 10.64
C LYS A 119 -4.14 11.52 10.41
N ARG A 120 -3.29 10.53 10.23
CA ARG A 120 -1.87 10.74 9.91
C ARG A 120 -1.65 10.63 8.41
N LEU A 121 -1.11 11.69 7.81
CA LEU A 121 -0.77 11.72 6.39
C LEU A 121 0.74 11.59 6.20
N ILE A 122 1.12 10.77 5.23
CA ILE A 122 2.50 10.54 4.85
C ILE A 122 2.59 10.77 3.35
N LYS A 123 3.24 11.84 2.96
CA LYS A 123 3.46 12.21 1.56
C LYS A 123 4.75 11.57 1.07
N VAL A 124 4.68 10.85 -0.05
CA VAL A 124 5.82 10.17 -0.68
C VAL A 124 5.80 10.50 -2.17
N PRO A 125 6.87 11.04 -2.75
CA PRO A 125 6.95 11.33 -4.19
C PRO A 125 7.24 10.04 -4.96
N MET A 126 6.22 9.18 -5.08
CA MET A 126 6.36 7.79 -5.53
C MET A 126 6.83 7.68 -6.98
N ASN A 127 6.33 8.58 -7.86
CA ASN A 127 6.74 8.60 -9.27
C ASN A 127 8.18 9.13 -9.40
N SER A 128 8.48 10.27 -8.78
CA SER A 128 9.83 10.86 -8.80
C SER A 128 10.88 9.87 -8.28
N LEU A 129 10.58 9.15 -7.18
CA LEU A 129 11.48 8.14 -6.62
C LEU A 129 11.67 6.96 -7.57
N SER A 130 10.62 6.50 -8.24
CA SER A 130 10.71 5.39 -9.19
C SER A 130 11.41 5.79 -10.50
N GLU A 131 11.23 7.04 -10.94
CA GLU A 131 11.94 7.62 -12.10
C GLU A 131 13.44 7.75 -11.83
N ASN A 132 13.83 8.22 -10.63
CA ASN A 132 15.24 8.40 -10.23
C ASN A 132 16.05 7.09 -10.25
N ILE A 133 15.40 5.96 -10.02
CA ILE A 133 16.03 4.64 -10.13
C ILE A 133 15.89 4.01 -11.53
N GLY A 134 15.34 4.75 -12.51
CA GLY A 134 15.19 4.30 -13.90
C GLY A 134 13.98 3.40 -14.17
N TYR A 135 13.04 3.26 -13.24
CA TYR A 135 11.87 2.38 -13.35
C TYR A 135 10.55 3.10 -13.03
N PRO A 136 10.09 4.05 -13.87
CA PRO A 136 8.91 4.88 -13.59
C PRO A 136 7.62 4.10 -13.35
N GLN A 137 7.54 2.85 -13.86
CA GLN A 137 6.38 1.98 -13.65
C GLN A 137 6.31 1.34 -12.25
N LEU A 138 7.34 1.50 -11.38
CA LEU A 138 7.44 0.85 -10.08
C LEU A 138 7.07 1.76 -8.90
N ALA A 139 6.32 2.85 -9.13
CA ALA A 139 5.79 3.71 -8.07
C ALA A 139 4.98 2.93 -7.00
N ASN A 140 4.30 1.85 -7.41
CA ASN A 140 3.62 0.93 -6.50
C ASN A 140 4.58 0.23 -5.52
N MET A 141 5.80 -0.10 -5.96
CA MET A 141 6.79 -0.75 -5.09
C MET A 141 7.41 0.25 -4.11
N VAL A 142 7.61 1.51 -4.51
CA VAL A 142 7.96 2.61 -3.61
C VAL A 142 6.89 2.75 -2.52
N ALA A 143 5.60 2.70 -2.91
CA ALA A 143 4.48 2.75 -1.97
C ALA A 143 4.49 1.57 -0.98
N VAL A 144 4.81 0.33 -1.44
CA VAL A 144 4.95 -0.84 -0.56
C VAL A 144 6.11 -0.66 0.42
N GLY A 145 7.24 -0.09 -0.02
CA GLY A 145 8.37 0.23 0.84
C GLY A 145 8.03 1.23 1.94
N ALA A 146 7.30 2.29 1.57
CA ALA A 146 6.79 3.27 2.52
C ALA A 146 5.81 2.64 3.52
N LEU A 147 4.86 1.83 3.05
CA LEU A 147 3.92 1.11 3.88
C LEU A 147 4.62 0.20 4.88
N TRP A 148 5.59 -0.59 4.40
CA TRP A 148 6.36 -1.50 5.26
C TRP A 148 7.12 -0.74 6.35
N THR A 149 7.75 0.39 6.00
CA THR A 149 8.50 1.22 6.95
C THR A 149 7.64 1.74 8.10
N ILE A 150 6.39 2.09 7.80
CA ILE A 150 5.43 2.62 8.78
C ILE A 150 4.88 1.54 9.69
N LEU A 151 4.56 0.39 9.14
CA LEU A 151 3.91 -0.69 9.87
C LEU A 151 4.89 -1.66 10.51
N LYS A 152 5.98 -1.99 9.82
CA LYS A 152 6.97 -3.02 10.19
C LYS A 152 6.31 -4.30 10.74
N PRO A 153 5.32 -4.87 10.03
CA PRO A 153 4.54 -5.98 10.57
C PRO A 153 5.34 -7.29 10.61
N PHE A 154 6.35 -7.41 9.76
CA PHE A 154 7.22 -8.57 9.60
C PHE A 154 8.60 -8.16 9.07
N ASP A 155 9.57 -9.09 9.07
CA ASP A 155 10.90 -8.86 8.48
C ASP A 155 10.79 -8.61 6.97
N LYS A 156 11.55 -7.65 6.46
CA LYS A 156 11.57 -7.29 5.02
C LYS A 156 11.94 -8.44 4.09
N LYS A 157 12.65 -9.48 4.58
CA LYS A 157 12.98 -10.68 3.81
C LYS A 157 11.76 -11.35 3.21
N TYR A 158 10.60 -11.29 3.92
CA TYR A 158 9.35 -11.88 3.42
C TYR A 158 8.78 -11.13 2.21
N VAL A 159 9.08 -9.83 2.05
CA VAL A 159 8.74 -9.10 0.81
C VAL A 159 9.59 -9.62 -0.35
N GLU A 160 10.88 -9.87 -0.12
CA GLU A 160 11.77 -10.45 -1.14
C GLU A 160 11.34 -11.87 -1.53
N GLU A 161 11.02 -12.72 -0.53
CA GLU A 161 10.52 -14.08 -0.76
C GLU A 161 9.20 -14.07 -1.55
N ALA A 162 8.26 -13.20 -1.19
CA ALA A 162 7.00 -13.03 -1.90
C ALA A 162 7.21 -12.52 -3.34
N LEU A 163 8.12 -11.58 -3.56
CA LEU A 163 8.49 -11.12 -4.91
C LEU A 163 9.06 -12.25 -5.75
N LYS A 164 9.99 -13.05 -5.21
CA LYS A 164 10.55 -14.22 -5.89
C LYS A 164 9.44 -15.18 -6.32
N GLU A 165 8.48 -15.44 -5.43
CA GLU A 165 7.36 -16.33 -5.72
C GLU A 165 6.47 -15.78 -6.84
N MET A 166 6.09 -14.49 -6.76
CA MET A 166 5.19 -13.84 -7.74
C MET A 166 5.84 -13.62 -9.12
N LEU A 167 7.16 -13.57 -9.18
CA LEU A 167 7.89 -13.34 -10.42
C LEU A 167 8.43 -14.63 -11.07
N LYS A 168 8.15 -15.81 -10.52
CA LYS A 168 8.48 -17.11 -11.16
C LYS A 168 7.84 -17.22 -12.55
N GLY A 169 8.48 -18.00 -13.42
CA GLY A 169 7.94 -18.29 -14.75
C GLY A 169 8.28 -17.24 -15.81
N GLY A 170 9.50 -16.72 -15.77
CA GLY A 170 10.08 -15.87 -16.84
C GLY A 170 10.08 -14.37 -16.53
N LYS A 171 9.74 -13.98 -15.29
CA LYS A 171 9.74 -12.59 -14.84
C LYS A 171 10.82 -12.29 -13.80
N GLU A 172 11.73 -13.23 -13.54
CA GLU A 172 12.77 -13.15 -12.49
C GLU A 172 13.68 -11.93 -12.67
N ARG A 173 13.88 -11.50 -13.93
CA ARG A 173 14.64 -10.27 -14.25
C ARG A 173 14.05 -8.99 -13.61
N LEU A 174 12.77 -9.02 -13.23
CA LEU A 174 12.11 -7.90 -12.58
C LEU A 174 12.34 -7.86 -11.07
N LEU A 175 12.95 -8.88 -10.46
CA LEU A 175 13.16 -8.95 -9.02
C LEU A 175 14.03 -7.79 -8.52
N ALA A 176 15.21 -7.61 -9.10
CA ALA A 176 16.14 -6.55 -8.68
C ALA A 176 15.52 -5.14 -8.79
N PRO A 177 14.89 -4.73 -9.93
CA PRO A 177 14.21 -3.44 -10.01
C PRO A 177 13.12 -3.24 -8.97
N ASN A 178 12.30 -4.27 -8.71
CA ASN A 178 11.23 -4.18 -7.71
C ASN A 178 11.78 -4.02 -6.28
N LEU A 179 12.87 -4.71 -5.94
CA LEU A 179 13.53 -4.55 -4.64
C LEU A 179 14.19 -3.16 -4.52
N GLU A 180 14.76 -2.64 -5.59
CA GLU A 180 15.34 -1.29 -5.61
C GLU A 180 14.26 -0.23 -5.35
N ALA A 181 13.12 -0.32 -6.03
CA ALA A 181 11.98 0.59 -5.81
C ALA A 181 11.41 0.45 -4.39
N PHE A 182 11.28 -0.77 -3.87
CA PHE A 182 10.87 -1.02 -2.48
C PHE A 182 11.83 -0.36 -1.48
N ASN A 183 13.13 -0.54 -1.66
CA ASN A 183 14.15 0.07 -0.80
C ASN A 183 14.18 1.60 -0.93
N SER A 184 13.90 2.16 -2.11
CA SER A 184 13.78 3.61 -2.32
C SER A 184 12.68 4.22 -1.43
N GLY A 185 11.51 3.55 -1.34
CA GLY A 185 10.44 3.97 -0.43
C GLY A 185 10.81 3.89 1.05
N ILE A 186 11.58 2.86 1.45
CA ILE A 186 12.12 2.73 2.81
C ILE A 186 13.08 3.88 3.13
N ASN A 187 14.07 4.08 2.26
CA ASN A 187 15.12 5.07 2.45
C ASN A 187 14.57 6.49 2.50
N TYR A 188 13.57 6.80 1.69
CA TYR A 188 12.91 8.10 1.71
C TYR A 188 12.34 8.41 3.10
N LEU A 189 11.61 7.48 3.71
CA LEU A 189 11.01 7.68 5.03
C LEU A 189 12.01 7.61 6.20
N ALA A 190 13.14 6.93 6.01
CA ALA A 190 14.19 6.86 7.02
C ALA A 190 14.98 8.19 7.13
N ASN A 191 14.91 9.03 6.08
CA ASN A 191 15.64 10.30 5.99
C ASN A 191 14.72 11.53 6.24
N LEU A 192 13.44 11.31 6.62
CA LEU A 192 12.51 12.35 7.08
C LEU A 192 12.57 12.52 8.60
#